data_a36953a4236de0364dc7fd054929ae8b
#
_entry.id   a36953a4236de0364dc7fd054929ae8b
#
_cell.length_a   1.000
_cell.length_b   1.000
_cell.length_c   1.000
_cell.angle_alpha   90.00
_cell.angle_beta   90.00
_cell.angle_gamma   90.00
#
_symmetry.space_group_name_H-M   'P 1'
#
loop_
_entity.id
_entity.type
_entity.pdbx_description
1 polymer ?
#
loop_
_entity_poly.entity_id
_entity_poly.type
_entity_poly.pdbx_seq_one_letter_code
_entity_poly.pdbx_strand_id
1 'polypeptide(L)'
;MLVYVGDSIRIGGALAYWWEGLYPVVESLYSHFSIQESPYNIGISGNYELGDSQVNLEVELLIDSIDYVIENENLYLELVVVEDKIPDAYWSVPGEYHDLRDVARRWITKNPNNKIPISINGSGQNQIIETSFPIFDNWNPLNLKVVAMVQKLTDVVGYN
;
A
#
# COMPACT_ATOMS: atom_id res chain seq x y z
N MET A 1 -13.75 9.65 -9.07
CA MET A 1 -13.02 8.81 -8.12
C MET A 1 -13.05 7.38 -8.64
N LEU A 2 -11.92 6.70 -8.64
CA LEU A 2 -11.82 5.31 -9.05
C LEU A 2 -11.40 4.51 -7.81
N VAL A 3 -12.15 3.49 -7.48
CA VAL A 3 -11.82 2.60 -6.36
C VAL A 3 -11.52 1.22 -6.93
N TYR A 4 -10.36 0.69 -6.57
CA TYR A 4 -9.96 -0.67 -6.88
C TYR A 4 -9.97 -1.49 -5.59
N VAL A 5 -10.58 -2.64 -5.62
CA VAL A 5 -10.54 -3.59 -4.51
C VAL A 5 -10.06 -4.92 -5.07
N GLY A 6 -8.79 -5.20 -4.89
CA GLY A 6 -8.11 -6.35 -5.47
C GLY A 6 -8.23 -6.37 -6.99
N ASP A 7 -8.19 -7.54 -7.59
CA ASP A 7 -8.34 -7.74 -9.04
C ASP A 7 -9.81 -7.85 -9.47
N SER A 8 -10.73 -7.83 -8.52
CA SER A 8 -12.10 -8.28 -8.76
C SER A 8 -13.06 -7.20 -9.19
N ILE A 9 -12.88 -5.95 -8.79
CA ILE A 9 -13.84 -4.90 -9.10
C ILE A 9 -13.15 -3.55 -9.33
N ARG A 10 -13.49 -2.96 -10.47
CA ARG A 10 -13.20 -1.56 -10.78
C ARG A 10 -14.49 -0.76 -10.67
N ILE A 11 -14.54 0.15 -9.71
CA ILE A 11 -15.68 1.05 -9.55
C ILE A 11 -15.19 2.48 -9.81
N GLY A 12 -15.76 3.12 -10.81
CA GLY A 12 -15.43 4.50 -11.11
C GLY A 12 -16.43 5.10 -12.08
N GLY A 13 -16.67 6.38 -11.90
CA GLY A 13 -17.56 7.16 -12.76
C GLY A 13 -17.67 8.60 -12.29
N ALA A 14 -18.11 9.48 -13.18
CA ALA A 14 -18.08 10.92 -12.99
C ALA A 14 -19.29 11.50 -12.22
N LEU A 15 -20.14 10.69 -11.60
CA LEU A 15 -21.38 11.18 -11.01
C LEU A 15 -21.36 11.10 -9.48
N ALA A 16 -21.59 12.24 -8.85
CA ALA A 16 -21.50 12.48 -7.41
C ALA A 16 -22.59 11.78 -6.55
N TYR A 17 -23.51 11.05 -7.15
CA TYR A 17 -24.64 10.43 -6.45
C TYR A 17 -24.40 8.98 -6.01
N TRP A 18 -23.16 8.52 -6.04
CA TRP A 18 -22.83 7.09 -5.95
C TRP A 18 -22.43 6.61 -4.56
N TRP A 19 -22.33 7.49 -3.56
CA TRP A 19 -21.94 7.09 -2.23
C TRP A 19 -22.87 6.02 -1.63
N GLU A 20 -24.17 6.19 -1.79
CA GLU A 20 -25.15 5.25 -1.23
C GLU A 20 -25.12 3.88 -1.90
N GLY A 21 -24.77 3.82 -3.19
CA GLY A 21 -24.62 2.56 -3.93
C GLY A 21 -23.23 1.94 -3.82
N LEU A 22 -22.20 2.76 -3.60
CA LEU A 22 -20.81 2.31 -3.50
C LEU A 22 -20.48 1.70 -2.14
N TYR A 23 -21.01 2.28 -1.07
CA TYR A 23 -20.71 1.87 0.29
C TYR A 23 -21.02 0.38 0.54
N PRO A 24 -22.20 -0.15 0.20
CA PRO A 24 -22.51 -1.57 0.42
C PRO A 24 -21.58 -2.51 -0.36
N VAL A 25 -21.13 -2.10 -1.55
CA VAL A 25 -20.20 -2.90 -2.37
C VAL A 25 -18.81 -2.92 -1.72
N VAL A 26 -18.30 -1.79 -1.30
CA VAL A 26 -17.02 -1.69 -0.59
C VAL A 26 -17.07 -2.45 0.73
N GLU A 27 -18.14 -2.32 1.49
CA GLU A 27 -18.36 -3.02 2.76
C GLU A 27 -18.41 -4.55 2.55
N SER A 28 -19.13 -5.01 1.52
CA SER A 28 -19.19 -6.44 1.17
C SER A 28 -17.81 -6.99 0.79
N LEU A 29 -17.06 -6.25 -0.01
CA LEU A 29 -15.70 -6.62 -0.41
C LEU A 29 -14.74 -6.61 0.77
N TYR A 30 -14.80 -5.57 1.60
CA TYR A 30 -14.01 -5.50 2.82
C TYR A 30 -14.30 -6.71 3.74
N SER A 31 -15.57 -7.01 3.97
CA SER A 31 -15.98 -8.16 4.77
C SER A 31 -15.49 -9.49 4.19
N HIS A 32 -15.51 -9.64 2.86
CA HIS A 32 -15.01 -10.82 2.19
C HIS A 32 -13.49 -10.97 2.34
N PHE A 33 -12.74 -9.90 2.12
CA PHE A 33 -11.27 -9.96 2.17
C PHE A 33 -10.70 -9.90 3.60
N SER A 34 -11.39 -9.26 4.54
CA SER A 34 -10.91 -9.15 5.93
C SER A 34 -10.92 -10.47 6.70
N ILE A 35 -11.69 -11.46 6.24
CA ILE A 35 -11.71 -12.80 6.83
C ILE A 35 -10.69 -13.76 6.19
N GLN A 36 -10.03 -13.33 5.11
CA GLN A 36 -8.99 -14.15 4.48
C GLN A 36 -7.70 -14.04 5.30
N GLU A 37 -7.22 -15.16 5.78
CA GLU A 37 -5.95 -15.23 6.48
C GLU A 37 -4.80 -15.00 5.49
N SER A 38 -3.89 -14.11 5.85
CA SER A 38 -2.63 -13.94 5.13
C SER A 38 -1.58 -14.84 5.76
N PRO A 39 -0.81 -15.59 4.97
CA PRO A 39 0.31 -16.35 5.50
C PRO A 39 1.48 -15.46 5.92
N TYR A 40 1.49 -14.21 5.49
CA TYR A 40 2.58 -13.27 5.74
C TYR A 40 2.25 -12.32 6.88
N ASN A 41 3.17 -12.25 7.86
CA ASN A 41 3.27 -11.13 8.79
C ASN A 41 4.31 -10.14 8.26
N ILE A 42 3.97 -8.86 8.30
CA ILE A 42 4.83 -7.79 7.79
C ILE A 42 5.16 -6.86 8.94
N GLY A 43 6.43 -6.82 9.33
CA GLY A 43 7.00 -5.81 10.23
C GLY A 43 7.65 -4.69 9.41
N ILE A 44 7.45 -3.43 9.81
CA ILE A 44 8.13 -2.27 9.19
C ILE A 44 8.76 -1.46 10.30
N SER A 45 10.05 -1.19 10.15
CA SER A 45 10.78 -0.21 10.96
C SER A 45 11.49 0.80 10.07
N GLY A 46 11.79 1.98 10.60
CA GLY A 46 12.49 2.99 9.83
C GLY A 46 13.17 4.04 10.70
N ASN A 47 14.21 4.65 10.17
CA ASN A 47 14.97 5.70 10.82
C ASN A 47 14.92 6.98 9.99
N TYR A 48 14.63 8.08 10.67
CA TYR A 48 14.69 9.42 10.14
C TYR A 48 15.18 10.38 11.22
N GLU A 49 16.21 11.16 10.94
CA GLU A 49 16.63 12.28 11.76
C GLU A 49 16.23 13.60 11.08
N LEU A 50 15.88 14.60 11.88
CA LEU A 50 15.45 15.89 11.34
C LEU A 50 16.57 16.53 10.51
N GLY A 51 16.31 16.73 9.25
CA GLY A 51 17.27 17.23 8.26
C GLY A 51 17.83 16.17 7.32
N ASP A 52 17.48 14.90 7.53
CA ASP A 52 17.82 13.86 6.58
C ASP A 52 17.13 14.07 5.23
N SER A 53 17.82 13.75 4.16
CA SER A 53 17.26 13.78 2.81
C SER A 53 16.55 12.49 2.41
N GLN A 54 16.62 11.45 3.25
CA GLN A 54 16.02 10.15 3.02
C GLN A 54 15.61 9.46 4.31
N VAL A 55 14.66 8.55 4.20
CA VAL A 55 14.27 7.58 5.24
C VAL A 55 14.86 6.23 4.88
N ASN A 56 15.52 5.58 5.83
CA ASN A 56 15.91 4.18 5.71
C ASN A 56 14.84 3.29 6.32
N LEU A 57 14.51 2.21 5.64
CA LEU A 57 13.50 1.24 6.04
C LEU A 57 14.09 -0.14 6.15
N GLU A 58 13.63 -0.87 7.15
CA GLU A 58 13.75 -2.31 7.24
C GLU A 58 12.35 -2.91 7.23
N VAL A 59 12.12 -3.85 6.33
CA VAL A 59 10.85 -4.58 6.24
C VAL A 59 11.15 -6.05 6.51
N GLU A 60 10.52 -6.59 7.53
CA GLU A 60 10.59 -8.00 7.86
C GLU A 60 9.31 -8.70 7.37
N LEU A 61 9.47 -9.74 6.56
CA LEU A 61 8.42 -10.66 6.18
C LEU A 61 8.63 -11.96 6.91
N LEU A 62 7.62 -12.43 7.61
CA LEU A 62 7.62 -13.70 8.32
C LEU A 62 6.43 -14.55 7.84
N ILE A 63 6.66 -15.83 7.57
CA ILE A 63 5.59 -16.80 7.40
C ILE A 63 5.41 -17.55 8.71
N ASP A 64 4.24 -17.35 9.34
CA ASP A 64 3.85 -18.10 10.52
C ASP A 64 3.57 -19.57 10.20
N SER A 65 3.06 -20.30 11.16
CA SER A 65 2.67 -21.70 10.97
C SER A 65 1.54 -21.78 9.95
N ILE A 66 1.82 -22.42 8.83
CA ILE A 66 0.85 -22.72 7.78
C ILE A 66 0.91 -24.20 7.43
N ASP A 67 -0.25 -24.76 7.17
CA ASP A 67 -0.40 -26.18 6.82
C ASP A 67 -0.29 -26.43 5.30
N TYR A 68 0.05 -25.40 4.52
CA TYR A 68 0.14 -25.50 3.07
C TYR A 68 1.40 -24.83 2.52
N VAL A 69 1.82 -25.27 1.35
CA VAL A 69 2.94 -24.66 0.61
C VAL A 69 2.44 -23.41 -0.12
N ILE A 70 3.14 -22.30 0.08
CA ILE A 70 2.87 -21.09 -0.66
C ILE A 70 3.59 -21.16 -2.01
N GLU A 71 2.84 -21.02 -3.08
CA GLU A 71 3.42 -20.78 -4.38
C GLU A 71 3.93 -19.32 -4.42
N ASN A 72 5.25 -19.15 -4.29
CA ASN A 72 5.87 -17.81 -4.28
C ASN A 72 6.24 -17.29 -5.68
N GLU A 73 5.81 -17.97 -6.73
CA GLU A 73 6.02 -17.48 -8.09
C GLU A 73 5.31 -16.15 -8.31
N ASN A 74 6.09 -15.16 -8.76
CA ASN A 74 5.60 -13.80 -9.04
C ASN A 74 5.00 -13.05 -7.82
N LEU A 75 5.42 -13.40 -6.59
CA LEU A 75 5.10 -12.63 -5.41
C LEU A 75 6.15 -11.54 -5.17
N TYR A 76 5.66 -10.35 -4.89
CA TYR A 76 6.50 -9.17 -4.65
C TYR A 76 6.01 -8.40 -3.43
N LEU A 77 6.97 -7.80 -2.73
CA LEU A 77 6.68 -6.78 -1.73
C LEU A 77 6.47 -5.44 -2.44
N GLU A 78 5.33 -4.83 -2.21
CA GLU A 78 5.01 -3.49 -2.67
C GLU A 78 5.07 -2.51 -1.51
N LEU A 79 5.72 -1.36 -1.75
CA LEU A 79 5.91 -0.30 -0.75
C LEU A 79 5.41 1.03 -1.30
N VAL A 80 4.51 1.66 -0.56
CA VAL A 80 3.93 2.96 -0.89
C VAL A 80 4.12 3.92 0.27
N VAL A 81 4.74 5.07 0.01
CA VAL A 81 4.78 6.19 0.95
C VAL A 81 3.50 6.97 0.85
N VAL A 82 2.84 7.20 1.97
CA VAL A 82 1.66 8.03 2.08
C VAL A 82 1.92 9.17 3.07
N GLU A 83 1.25 10.30 2.87
CA GLU A 83 1.30 11.43 3.78
C GLU A 83 -0.08 11.72 4.32
N ASP A 84 -0.17 11.83 5.63
CA ASP A 84 -1.37 12.19 6.35
C ASP A 84 -1.43 13.69 6.64
N LYS A 85 -2.61 14.22 6.90
CA LYS A 85 -2.82 15.62 7.33
C LYS A 85 -2.19 16.67 6.41
N ILE A 86 -2.32 16.47 5.10
CA ILE A 86 -1.92 17.48 4.15
C ILE A 86 -2.98 18.58 4.14
N PRO A 87 -2.63 19.85 4.43
CA PRO A 87 -3.57 20.93 4.38
C PRO A 87 -4.21 21.04 3.00
N ASP A 88 -5.52 21.01 2.93
CA ASP A 88 -6.25 21.12 1.68
C ASP A 88 -6.61 22.56 1.37
N ALA A 89 -5.92 23.14 0.39
CA ALA A 89 -6.24 24.46 -0.14
C ALA A 89 -7.24 24.43 -1.32
N TYR A 90 -7.54 23.27 -1.89
CA TYR A 90 -8.22 23.20 -3.19
C TYR A 90 -9.59 22.51 -3.16
N TRP A 91 -9.88 21.69 -2.15
CA TRP A 91 -11.10 20.88 -2.08
C TRP A 91 -12.09 21.36 -1.02
N SER A 92 -11.78 22.44 -0.34
CA SER A 92 -12.63 22.99 0.69
C SER A 92 -13.85 23.69 0.08
N VAL A 93 -15.02 23.29 0.48
CA VAL A 93 -16.19 24.18 0.41
C VAL A 93 -15.84 25.43 1.20
N PRO A 94 -16.09 26.65 0.69
CA PRO A 94 -15.76 27.87 1.42
C PRO A 94 -16.27 27.82 2.86
N GLY A 95 -15.32 27.80 3.82
CA GLY A 95 -15.63 27.70 5.25
C GLY A 95 -15.39 26.36 5.93
N GLU A 96 -15.11 25.30 5.18
CA GLU A 96 -14.75 23.98 5.71
C GLU A 96 -13.39 23.54 5.18
N TYR A 97 -12.36 23.55 6.02
CA TYR A 97 -11.03 23.06 5.69
C TYR A 97 -10.87 21.65 6.25
N HIS A 98 -10.64 20.70 5.38
CA HIS A 98 -10.33 19.32 5.77
C HIS A 98 -8.91 18.98 5.32
N ASP A 99 -8.13 18.39 6.22
CA ASP A 99 -6.84 17.84 5.86
C ASP A 99 -7.05 16.60 4.97
N LEU A 100 -6.28 16.52 3.90
CA LEU A 100 -6.21 15.28 3.11
C LEU A 100 -5.54 14.19 3.94
N ARG A 101 -6.13 13.02 3.90
CA ARG A 101 -5.67 11.87 4.68
C ARG A 101 -5.07 10.80 3.78
N ASP A 102 -3.94 10.25 4.25
CA ASP A 102 -3.29 9.09 3.63
C ASP A 102 -3.09 9.21 2.10
N VAL A 103 -2.60 10.36 1.65
CA VAL A 103 -2.36 10.62 0.23
C VAL A 103 -1.10 9.89 -0.23
N ALA A 104 -1.21 9.05 -1.25
CA ALA A 104 -0.06 8.38 -1.84
C ALA A 104 0.91 9.40 -2.45
N ARG A 105 2.13 9.46 -1.92
CA ARG A 105 3.19 10.35 -2.37
C ARG A 105 4.17 9.68 -3.30
N ARG A 106 4.49 8.43 -3.02
CA ARG A 106 5.45 7.67 -3.81
C ARG A 106 5.21 6.17 -3.72
N TRP A 107 5.22 5.52 -4.85
CA TRP A 107 5.27 4.06 -4.93
C TRP A 107 6.73 3.65 -5.15
N ILE A 108 7.39 3.15 -4.10
CA ILE A 108 8.83 2.84 -4.11
C ILE A 108 9.13 1.73 -5.11
N THR A 109 8.29 0.70 -5.15
CA THR A 109 8.46 -0.51 -5.94
C THR A 109 7.74 -0.48 -7.30
N LYS A 110 7.26 0.69 -7.74
CA LYS A 110 6.52 0.84 -9.01
C LYS A 110 7.33 0.40 -10.24
N ASN A 111 8.62 0.76 -10.28
CA ASN A 111 9.46 0.45 -11.42
C ASN A 111 9.80 -1.06 -11.41
N PRO A 112 9.72 -1.78 -12.54
CA PRO A 112 10.12 -3.20 -12.62
C PRO A 112 11.51 -3.48 -12.05
N ASN A 113 12.45 -2.55 -12.20
CA ASN A 113 13.80 -2.68 -11.65
C ASN A 113 13.86 -2.54 -10.12
N ASN A 114 12.83 -2.02 -9.49
CA ASN A 114 12.73 -1.84 -8.04
C ASN A 114 11.80 -2.86 -7.39
N LYS A 115 11.30 -3.84 -8.16
CA LYS A 115 10.47 -4.92 -7.62
C LYS A 115 11.27 -5.77 -6.66
N ILE A 116 10.72 -6.04 -5.50
CA ILE A 116 11.35 -6.82 -4.44
C ILE A 116 10.67 -8.20 -4.40
N PRO A 117 11.33 -9.23 -4.97
CA PRO A 117 10.74 -10.56 -4.99
C PRO A 117 10.71 -11.16 -3.58
N ILE A 118 9.66 -11.93 -3.30
CA ILE A 118 9.54 -12.72 -2.07
C ILE A 118 10.13 -14.10 -2.32
N SER A 119 11.11 -14.48 -1.50
CA SER A 119 11.84 -15.73 -1.62
C SER A 119 11.44 -16.80 -0.61
N ILE A 120 10.66 -16.42 0.42
CA ILE A 120 10.19 -17.33 1.47
C ILE A 120 8.86 -17.98 1.08
N ASN A 121 8.71 -19.28 1.33
CA ASN A 121 7.53 -20.05 0.95
C ASN A 121 7.13 -21.13 1.97
N GLY A 122 7.76 -21.17 3.12
CA GLY A 122 7.51 -22.17 4.16
C GLY A 122 7.39 -21.59 5.57
N SER A 123 6.69 -22.32 6.43
CA SER A 123 6.50 -21.93 7.83
C SER A 123 7.81 -21.67 8.56
N GLY A 124 7.84 -20.61 9.37
CA GLY A 124 8.99 -20.19 10.15
C GLY A 124 10.12 -19.52 9.35
N GLN A 125 9.94 -19.34 8.03
CA GLN A 125 10.90 -18.60 7.23
C GLN A 125 10.67 -17.09 7.36
N ASN A 126 11.77 -16.33 7.34
CA ASN A 126 11.73 -14.88 7.31
C ASN A 126 12.61 -14.33 6.18
N GLN A 127 12.29 -13.12 5.76
CA GLN A 127 13.07 -12.33 4.79
C GLN A 127 13.14 -10.89 5.31
N ILE A 128 14.37 -10.39 5.47
CA ILE A 128 14.62 -8.99 5.85
C ILE A 128 15.01 -8.23 4.59
N ILE A 129 14.39 -7.08 4.39
CA ILE A 129 14.55 -6.23 3.22
C ILE A 129 14.92 -4.84 3.71
N GLU A 130 16.12 -4.38 3.36
CA GLU A 130 16.56 -3.01 3.60
C GLU A 130 16.33 -2.18 2.34
N THR A 131 15.73 -1.02 2.49
CA THR A 131 15.48 -0.08 1.39
C THR A 131 15.43 1.35 1.91
N SER A 132 15.32 2.32 1.02
CA SER A 132 15.18 3.73 1.40
C SER A 132 14.36 4.50 0.37
N PHE A 133 13.86 5.67 0.79
CA PHE A 133 13.23 6.62 -0.12
C PHE A 133 13.63 8.05 0.23
N PRO A 134 13.74 8.94 -0.78
CA PRO A 134 14.04 10.34 -0.54
C PRO A 134 12.83 11.07 0.03
N ILE A 135 13.11 12.07 0.86
CA ILE A 135 12.13 13.06 1.31
C ILE A 135 12.23 14.28 0.39
N PHE A 136 11.09 14.80 -0.02
CA PHE A 136 11.02 16.02 -0.81
C PHE A 136 10.61 17.21 0.06
N ASP A 137 11.08 18.41 -0.30
CA ASP A 137 10.88 19.65 0.48
C ASP A 137 9.41 19.99 0.76
N ASN A 138 8.50 19.51 -0.09
CA ASN A 138 7.06 19.73 0.04
C ASN A 138 6.33 18.62 0.83
N TRP A 139 7.07 17.72 1.49
CA TRP A 139 6.52 16.69 2.36
C TRP A 139 6.72 17.05 3.82
N ASN A 140 5.77 16.70 4.67
CA ASN A 140 5.95 16.76 6.11
C ASN A 140 6.42 15.40 6.63
N PRO A 141 7.72 15.25 7.00
CA PRO A 141 8.27 13.97 7.41
C PRO A 141 7.54 13.34 8.61
N LEU A 142 7.01 14.17 9.50
CA LEU A 142 6.28 13.71 10.69
C LEU A 142 4.92 13.11 10.37
N ASN A 143 4.41 13.34 9.17
CA ASN A 143 3.12 12.83 8.71
C ASN A 143 3.27 11.69 7.70
N LEU A 144 4.51 11.27 7.41
CA LEU A 144 4.75 10.17 6.49
C LEU A 144 4.47 8.82 7.16
N LYS A 145 3.89 7.93 6.39
CA LYS A 145 3.67 6.53 6.73
C LYS A 145 4.13 5.68 5.55
N VAL A 146 4.47 4.44 5.81
CA VAL A 146 4.75 3.45 4.76
C VAL A 146 3.71 2.35 4.83
N VAL A 147 3.10 2.06 3.70
CA VAL A 147 2.21 0.92 3.52
C VAL A 147 2.98 -0.16 2.79
N ALA A 148 3.03 -1.35 3.36
CA ALA A 148 3.61 -2.53 2.74
C ALA A 148 2.52 -3.56 2.45
N MET A 149 2.62 -4.23 1.32
CA MET A 149 1.72 -5.30 0.94
C MET A 149 2.45 -6.37 0.12
N VAL A 150 2.04 -7.61 0.28
CA VAL A 150 2.47 -8.71 -0.59
C VAL A 150 1.47 -8.82 -1.73
N GLN A 151 1.97 -8.81 -2.96
CA GLN A 151 1.15 -8.87 -4.16
C GLN A 151 1.67 -9.91 -5.14
N LYS A 152 0.78 -10.72 -5.68
CA LYS A 152 1.07 -11.56 -6.84
C LYS A 152 0.92 -10.73 -8.11
N LEU A 153 1.99 -10.64 -8.91
CA LEU A 153 1.86 -10.04 -10.24
C LEU A 153 1.32 -11.14 -11.16
N THR A 154 0.07 -11.00 -11.51
CA THR A 154 -0.49 -11.69 -12.66
C THR A 154 -0.04 -10.92 -13.91
N ASP A 155 0.32 -11.63 -14.97
CA ASP A 155 0.58 -11.01 -16.25
C ASP A 155 -0.61 -10.11 -16.60
N VAL A 156 -0.39 -8.80 -16.56
CA VAL A 156 -1.42 -7.86 -16.95
C VAL A 156 -1.65 -8.11 -18.43
N VAL A 157 -2.72 -8.80 -18.76
CA VAL A 157 -3.22 -8.88 -20.13
C VAL A 157 -3.39 -7.43 -20.56
N GLY A 158 -2.48 -6.96 -21.41
CA GLY A 158 -2.40 -5.56 -21.78
C GLY A 158 -3.73 -5.07 -22.30
N TYR A 159 -4.24 -4.05 -21.63
CA TYR A 159 -5.22 -3.17 -22.26
C TYR A 159 -4.45 -2.30 -23.25
N ASN A 160 -4.46 -2.72 -24.52
CA ASN A 160 -4.11 -1.88 -25.66
C ASN A 160 -5.22 -0.87 -25.90
#